data_2822677663aa6ba258f3b16c3aafd7bb
#
_entry.id   2822677663aa6ba258f3b16c3aafd7bb
#
_cell.length_a   1.000
_cell.length_b   1.000
_cell.length_c   1.000
_cell.angle_alpha   90.00
_cell.angle_beta   90.00
_cell.angle_gamma   90.00
#
_symmetry.space_group_name_H-M   'P 1'
#
loop_
_entity.id
_entity.type
_entity.pdbx_description
1 polymer ?
#
loop_
_entity_poly.entity_id
_entity_poly.type
_entity_poly.pdbx_seq_one_letter_code
_entity_poly.pdbx_strand_id
1 'polypeptide(L)'
;MRPPRVTLSILDASEPLRKRAPTVDEDGKAVTDFMVIFPGLRKEPQIQIQRTTREIHRILGCFSDTVVFAELNLALNLLWVSTKPVNGKRFEITAAIRSSIPSARLVSHL
;
A
#
# COMPACT_ATOMS: atom_id res chain seq x y z
N MET A 1 1.53 15.98 -18.51
CA MET A 1 0.91 14.93 -17.67
C MET A 1 1.97 14.32 -16.78
N ARG A 2 1.71 14.25 -15.49
CA ARG A 2 2.66 13.63 -14.58
C ARG A 2 2.49 12.12 -14.59
N PRO A 3 3.59 11.36 -14.56
CA PRO A 3 3.48 9.92 -14.41
C PRO A 3 2.89 9.58 -13.03
N PRO A 4 2.22 8.44 -12.90
CA PRO A 4 1.74 7.99 -11.59
C PRO A 4 2.90 7.88 -10.61
N ARG A 5 2.69 8.34 -9.37
CA ARG A 5 3.70 8.25 -8.31
C ARG A 5 3.64 6.96 -7.51
N VAL A 6 2.78 6.06 -7.91
CA VAL A 6 2.65 4.80 -7.20
C VAL A 6 3.88 3.94 -7.48
N THR A 7 4.71 3.82 -6.47
CA THR A 7 5.86 2.94 -6.49
C THR A 7 5.71 1.96 -5.34
N LEU A 8 5.69 0.68 -5.66
CA LEU A 8 5.61 -0.35 -4.62
C LEU A 8 7.01 -0.90 -4.36
N SER A 9 7.53 -0.67 -3.16
CA SER A 9 8.82 -1.17 -2.73
C SER A 9 8.65 -2.33 -1.78
N ILE A 10 9.53 -3.31 -1.87
CA ILE A 10 9.61 -4.42 -0.92
C ILE A 10 10.87 -4.18 -0.10
N LEU A 11 10.70 -4.04 1.21
CA LEU A 11 11.79 -3.66 2.10
C LEU A 11 12.09 -4.68 3.16
N ASP A 12 13.33 -4.65 3.64
CA ASP A 12 13.83 -5.45 4.75
C ASP A 12 13.62 -4.78 6.11
N ALA A 13 12.91 -3.67 6.15
CA ALA A 13 12.63 -2.96 7.38
C ALA A 13 13.89 -2.45 8.11
N SER A 14 14.94 -2.07 7.36
CA SER A 14 16.14 -1.48 7.95
C SER A 14 15.90 -0.07 8.47
N GLU A 15 14.82 0.58 8.02
CA GLU A 15 14.43 1.91 8.46
C GLU A 15 12.94 1.94 8.79
N PRO A 16 12.52 2.79 9.75
CA PRO A 16 11.10 2.99 9.99
C PRO A 16 10.37 3.50 8.76
N LEU A 17 9.21 2.93 8.45
CA LEU A 17 8.41 3.33 7.30
C LEU A 17 8.07 4.82 7.33
N ARG A 18 7.74 5.35 8.52
CA ARG A 18 7.38 6.77 8.68
C ARG A 18 8.48 7.74 8.27
N LYS A 19 9.74 7.28 8.23
CA LYS A 19 10.85 8.14 7.78
C LYS A 19 10.95 8.21 6.27
N ARG A 20 10.39 7.21 5.59
CA ARG A 20 10.43 7.12 4.13
C ARG A 20 9.16 7.63 3.49
N ALA A 21 8.02 7.47 4.18
CA ALA A 21 6.73 7.89 3.65
C ALA A 21 6.64 9.42 3.65
N PRO A 22 6.14 10.01 2.57
CA PRO A 22 5.94 11.46 2.54
C PRO A 22 4.86 11.85 3.54
N THR A 23 5.00 13.05 4.12
CA THR A 23 4.01 13.59 5.04
C THR A 23 3.04 14.54 4.35
N VAL A 24 3.39 14.97 3.15
CA VAL A 24 2.55 15.84 2.34
C VAL A 24 2.52 15.34 0.90
N ASP A 25 1.47 15.69 0.17
CA ASP A 25 1.38 15.37 -1.25
C ASP A 25 2.12 16.43 -2.09
N GLU A 26 2.02 16.34 -3.41
CA GLU A 26 2.70 17.25 -4.34
C GLU A 26 2.20 18.68 -4.24
N ASP A 27 1.01 18.89 -3.68
CA ASP A 27 0.41 20.22 -3.48
C ASP A 27 0.69 20.74 -2.07
N GLY A 28 1.48 20.04 -1.27
CA GLY A 28 1.81 20.43 0.09
C GLY A 28 0.74 20.12 1.11
N LYS A 29 -0.30 19.39 0.74
CA LYS A 29 -1.37 19.00 1.68
C LYS A 29 -0.99 17.74 2.41
N ALA A 30 -1.39 17.64 3.69
CA ALA A 30 -1.13 16.47 4.52
C ALA A 30 -1.75 15.22 3.90
N VAL A 31 -1.01 14.11 3.94
CA VAL A 31 -1.51 12.82 3.47
C VAL A 31 -2.10 12.04 4.64
N THR A 32 -2.95 11.07 4.33
CA THR A 32 -3.49 10.11 5.29
C THR A 32 -2.90 8.75 5.04
N ASP A 33 -2.59 8.03 6.10
CA ASP A 33 -1.99 6.70 6.00
C ASP A 33 -2.98 5.63 6.40
N PHE A 34 -2.84 4.47 5.79
CA PHE A 34 -3.47 3.26 6.30
C PHE A 34 -2.58 2.06 5.98
N MET A 35 -2.86 0.95 6.64
CA MET A 35 -2.08 -0.26 6.47
C MET A 35 -2.99 -1.44 6.17
N VAL A 36 -2.50 -2.33 5.32
CA VAL A 36 -3.19 -3.58 4.98
C VAL A 36 -2.25 -4.72 5.31
N ILE A 37 -2.72 -5.69 6.07
CA ILE A 37 -1.93 -6.86 6.41
C ILE A 37 -2.32 -8.04 5.51
N PHE A 38 -1.33 -8.83 5.12
CA PHE A 38 -1.50 -10.04 4.30
C PHE A 38 -0.99 -11.24 5.10
N PRO A 39 -1.84 -11.84 5.94
CA PRO A 39 -1.39 -12.92 6.82
C PRO A 39 -0.71 -14.05 6.04
N GLY A 40 0.48 -14.43 6.49
CA GLY A 40 1.21 -15.54 5.89
C GLY A 40 1.92 -15.26 4.57
N LEU A 41 1.86 -14.04 4.04
CA LEU A 41 2.43 -13.73 2.73
C LEU A 41 3.92 -14.07 2.64
N ARG A 42 4.71 -13.72 3.64
CA ARG A 42 6.17 -13.96 3.61
C ARG A 42 6.53 -15.43 3.54
N LYS A 43 5.62 -16.32 3.98
CA LYS A 43 5.84 -17.78 3.99
C LYS A 43 5.40 -18.45 2.70
N GLU A 44 4.79 -17.70 1.79
CA GLU A 44 4.37 -18.23 0.51
C GLU A 44 5.57 -18.49 -0.40
N PRO A 45 5.42 -19.38 -1.39
CA PRO A 45 6.45 -19.54 -2.41
C PRO A 45 6.77 -18.24 -3.12
N GLN A 46 8.00 -18.07 -3.56
CA GLN A 46 8.46 -16.84 -4.22
C GLN A 46 7.56 -16.43 -5.38
N ILE A 47 7.11 -17.40 -6.19
CA ILE A 47 6.24 -17.10 -7.31
C ILE A 47 4.91 -16.50 -6.86
N GLN A 48 4.39 -16.97 -5.73
CA GLN A 48 3.13 -16.47 -5.18
C GLN A 48 3.31 -15.06 -4.61
N ILE A 49 4.43 -14.80 -3.95
CA ILE A 49 4.77 -13.46 -3.46
C ILE A 49 4.84 -12.47 -4.63
N GLN A 50 5.47 -12.88 -5.72
CA GLN A 50 5.58 -12.04 -6.92
C GLN A 50 4.21 -11.75 -7.54
N ARG A 51 3.34 -12.75 -7.59
CA ARG A 51 1.97 -12.57 -8.12
C ARG A 51 1.18 -11.60 -7.26
N THR A 52 1.26 -11.75 -5.95
CA THR A 52 0.57 -10.87 -5.01
C THR A 52 1.08 -9.44 -5.13
N THR A 53 2.39 -9.27 -5.18
CA THR A 53 3.02 -7.94 -5.32
C THR A 53 2.59 -7.27 -6.62
N ARG A 54 2.57 -8.01 -7.72
CA ARG A 54 2.15 -7.50 -9.01
C ARG A 54 0.69 -7.07 -8.98
N GLU A 55 -0.16 -7.86 -8.35
CA GLU A 55 -1.58 -7.57 -8.25
C GLU A 55 -1.84 -6.33 -7.39
N ILE A 56 -1.13 -6.20 -6.28
CA ILE A 56 -1.19 -5.00 -5.43
C ILE A 56 -0.81 -3.78 -6.24
N HIS A 57 0.29 -3.86 -6.99
CA HIS A 57 0.77 -2.74 -7.81
C HIS A 57 -0.26 -2.34 -8.87
N ARG A 58 -0.87 -3.34 -9.52
CA ARG A 58 -1.91 -3.10 -10.52
C ARG A 58 -3.12 -2.38 -9.90
N ILE A 59 -3.56 -2.83 -8.75
CA ILE A 59 -4.73 -2.25 -8.07
C ILE A 59 -4.42 -0.82 -7.62
N LEU A 60 -3.27 -0.60 -7.01
CA LEU A 60 -2.88 0.75 -6.58
C LEU A 60 -2.77 1.70 -7.77
N GLY A 61 -2.37 1.18 -8.93
CA GLY A 61 -2.32 1.96 -10.15
C GLY A 61 -3.69 2.49 -10.58
N CYS A 62 -4.76 1.77 -10.24
CA CYS A 62 -6.13 2.23 -10.52
C CYS A 62 -6.52 3.42 -9.65
N PHE A 63 -5.79 3.67 -8.56
CA PHE A 63 -6.02 4.79 -7.65
C PHE A 63 -4.86 5.78 -7.70
N SER A 64 -4.16 5.86 -8.83
CA SER A 64 -2.96 6.70 -8.97
C SER A 64 -3.21 8.18 -8.78
N ASP A 65 -4.45 8.63 -8.92
CA ASP A 65 -4.84 10.01 -8.64
C ASP A 65 -4.96 10.30 -7.14
N THR A 66 -5.03 9.26 -6.32
CA THR A 66 -5.25 9.38 -4.87
C THR A 66 -4.06 8.87 -4.07
N VAL A 67 -3.43 7.77 -4.51
CA VAL A 67 -2.29 7.18 -3.80
C VAL A 67 -1.04 8.01 -4.05
N VAL A 68 -0.40 8.44 -2.97
CA VAL A 68 0.83 9.24 -3.02
C VAL A 68 2.05 8.35 -2.87
N PHE A 69 1.94 7.34 -2.01
CA PHE A 69 3.06 6.47 -1.68
C PHE A 69 2.52 5.10 -1.24
N ALA A 70 3.23 4.05 -1.58
CA ALA A 70 2.91 2.71 -1.10
C ALA A 70 4.19 1.90 -0.94
N GLU A 71 4.24 1.08 0.11
CA GLU A 71 5.40 0.27 0.40
C GLU A 71 4.97 -1.03 1.04
N LEU A 72 5.47 -2.14 0.51
CA LEU A 72 5.20 -3.46 1.07
C LEU A 72 6.41 -3.90 1.91
N ASN A 73 6.16 -4.10 3.21
CA ASN A 73 7.16 -4.67 4.11
C ASN A 73 6.87 -6.17 4.24
N LEU A 74 7.65 -6.96 3.54
CA LEU A 74 7.41 -8.40 3.49
C LEU A 74 7.68 -9.08 4.83
N ALA A 75 8.65 -8.60 5.60
CA ALA A 75 8.97 -9.16 6.91
C ALA A 75 7.77 -9.08 7.85
N LEU A 76 6.95 -8.04 7.71
CA LEU A 76 5.76 -7.82 8.53
C LEU A 76 4.46 -8.22 7.83
N ASN A 77 4.52 -8.69 6.59
CA ASN A 77 3.33 -8.95 5.76
C ASN A 77 2.43 -7.72 5.64
N LEU A 78 3.02 -6.54 5.58
CA LEU A 78 2.32 -5.28 5.76
C LEU A 78 2.50 -4.36 4.55
N LEU A 79 1.39 -3.84 4.04
CA LEU A 79 1.39 -2.80 3.02
C LEU A 79 1.02 -1.47 3.69
N TRP A 80 1.89 -0.49 3.56
CA TRP A 80 1.63 0.88 4.01
C TRP A 80 1.23 1.70 2.79
N VAL A 81 0.11 2.41 2.87
CA VAL A 81 -0.39 3.27 1.79
C VAL A 81 -0.64 4.66 2.33
N SER A 82 -0.09 5.66 1.65
CA SER A 82 -0.37 7.07 1.93
C SER A 82 -1.21 7.62 0.79
N THR A 83 -2.30 8.31 1.13
CA THR A 83 -3.23 8.84 0.14
C THR A 83 -3.50 10.31 0.41
N LYS A 84 -4.00 11.00 -0.62
CA LYS A 84 -4.62 12.31 -0.44
C LYS A 84 -5.81 12.14 0.49
N PRO A 85 -6.15 13.20 1.26
CA PRO A 85 -7.21 13.09 2.27
C PRO A 85 -8.61 13.11 1.65
N VAL A 86 -8.99 11.99 1.05
CA VAL A 86 -10.31 11.80 0.44
C VAL A 86 -11.09 10.79 1.29
N ASN A 87 -12.27 11.17 1.75
CA ASN A 87 -13.10 10.32 2.59
C ASN A 87 -13.41 8.99 1.91
N GLY A 88 -13.26 7.90 2.67
CA GLY A 88 -13.64 6.57 2.22
C GLY A 88 -12.63 5.87 1.31
N LYS A 89 -11.58 6.54 0.87
CA LYS A 89 -10.63 5.94 -0.08
C LYS A 89 -9.89 4.72 0.48
N ARG A 90 -9.53 4.75 1.77
CA ARG A 90 -8.86 3.59 2.37
C ARG A 90 -9.74 2.34 2.31
N PHE A 91 -11.05 2.52 2.46
CA PHE A 91 -11.99 1.40 2.38
C PHE A 91 -12.17 0.92 0.95
N GLU A 92 -12.23 1.83 -0.02
CA GLU A 92 -12.32 1.50 -1.44
C GLU A 92 -11.08 0.74 -1.90
N ILE A 93 -9.89 1.24 -1.56
CA ILE A 93 -8.63 0.60 -1.95
C ILE A 93 -8.51 -0.77 -1.30
N THR A 94 -8.82 -0.88 -0.01
CA THR A 94 -8.76 -2.16 0.69
C THR A 94 -9.76 -3.16 0.09
N ALA A 95 -10.97 -2.72 -0.24
CA ALA A 95 -11.97 -3.57 -0.88
C ALA A 95 -11.49 -4.07 -2.25
N ALA A 96 -10.86 -3.20 -3.02
CA ALA A 96 -10.30 -3.57 -4.31
C ALA A 96 -9.19 -4.62 -4.16
N ILE A 97 -8.32 -4.44 -3.16
CA ILE A 97 -7.27 -5.41 -2.87
C ILE A 97 -7.88 -6.74 -2.45
N ARG A 98 -8.87 -6.73 -1.58
CA ARG A 98 -9.52 -7.95 -1.10
C ARG A 98 -10.27 -8.69 -2.19
N SER A 99 -10.73 -8.01 -3.21
CA SER A 99 -11.41 -8.68 -4.33
C SER A 99 -10.47 -9.62 -5.08
N SER A 100 -9.17 -9.31 -5.10
CA SER A 100 -8.15 -10.15 -5.73
C SER A 100 -7.37 -10.99 -4.73
N ILE A 101 -7.22 -10.49 -3.51
CA ILE A 101 -6.46 -11.14 -2.44
C ILE A 101 -7.36 -11.20 -1.20
N PRO A 102 -8.21 -12.23 -1.10
CA PRO A 102 -9.23 -12.28 -0.04
C PRO A 102 -8.68 -12.29 1.39
N SER A 103 -7.42 -12.66 1.59
CA SER A 103 -6.80 -12.67 2.91
C SER A 103 -6.40 -11.28 3.41
N ALA A 104 -6.41 -10.27 2.52
CA ALA A 104 -6.01 -8.91 2.89
C ALA A 104 -6.97 -8.32 3.94
N ARG A 105 -6.40 -7.65 4.94
CA ARG A 105 -7.19 -7.04 6.01
C ARG A 105 -6.70 -5.64 6.30
N LEU A 106 -7.62 -4.70 6.40
CA LEU A 106 -7.30 -3.34 6.81
C LEU A 106 -6.93 -3.34 8.30
N VAL A 107 -5.79 -2.73 8.62
CA VAL A 107 -5.38 -2.58 10.02
C VAL A 107 -6.07 -1.36 10.58
N SER A 108 -6.81 -1.56 11.67
CA SER A 108 -7.49 -0.45 12.33
C SER A 108 -6.48 0.41 13.08
N HIS A 109 -6.64 1.71 12.94
CA HIS A 109 -5.91 2.65 13.76
C HIS A 109 -6.66 2.88 15.05
N LEU A 110 -5.93 2.84 16.12
CA LEU A 110 -6.46 3.15 17.43
C LEU A 110 -6.31 4.64 17.74
#